data_80a771054baff70a270c0f3106257ad1
#
_entry.id   80a771054baff70a270c0f3106257ad1
#
_cell.length_a   1.000
_cell.length_b   1.000
_cell.length_c   1.000
_cell.angle_alpha   90.00
_cell.angle_beta   90.00
_cell.angle_gamma   90.00
#
_symmetry.space_group_name_H-M   'P 1'
#
loop_
_entity.id
_entity.type
_entity.pdbx_description
1 polymer ?
#
loop_
_entity_poly.entity_id
_entity_poly.type
_entity_poly.pdbx_seq_one_letter_code
_entity_poly.pdbx_strand_id
1 'polypeptide(L)'
;MNHIPKQKDSLESLLNMISHKNLLLLSFIGISILACSTTRQSINTNNYINNANLLLKQSQANAALESANMAIKQDPRNGYGWLVQAKSYQQLQDYKAAETSYLRAIDIDDDNVEFRLAYANFFCATQKYPQADLNYQQASKLATNNESELNSVYISHGDCYTSQNNLESAIDSYSQVLSKPNPPLAAYLGITYAYILQNNYPRASYFISSYDGAVTPELLQMKITALSGLKGANLSAKNKKILANRIKQLKQQLAAFDQPSAASQSTEDSQIIAIKPTVSTKINNDKIKSSSSTNKIVSTNTTLANAAPKAVTTKSDKAQSKANTPIKTKSIQAHSSFKSRIKASPHGKHYIVIEAGDTLYNIAEKSHLSSTKLIKLNHLKTDYVPLGTKFFLD
;
A
#
# COMPACT_ATOMS: atom_id res chain seq x y z
N MET A 1 -91.15 25.67 -11.12
CA MET A 1 -90.37 24.44 -10.92
C MET A 1 -88.90 24.84 -10.87
N ASN A 2 -88.39 25.00 -9.70
CA ASN A 2 -87.00 25.49 -9.49
C ASN A 2 -86.06 24.33 -9.33
N HIS A 3 -85.10 24.21 -10.27
CA HIS A 3 -83.97 23.29 -10.17
C HIS A 3 -82.96 23.79 -9.14
N ILE A 4 -82.74 23.04 -8.06
CA ILE A 4 -81.64 23.20 -7.13
C ILE A 4 -80.47 22.36 -7.66
N PRO A 5 -79.31 22.96 -7.98
CA PRO A 5 -78.14 22.15 -8.42
C PRO A 5 -77.58 21.44 -7.20
N LYS A 6 -77.12 20.18 -7.42
CA LYS A 6 -76.57 19.26 -6.46
C LYS A 6 -75.24 19.78 -5.89
N GLN A 7 -75.30 20.24 -4.65
CA GLN A 7 -74.11 20.67 -3.88
C GLN A 7 -73.25 19.49 -3.34
N LYS A 8 -73.62 18.27 -3.73
CA LYS A 8 -72.99 17.03 -3.24
C LYS A 8 -71.67 16.71 -3.96
N ASP A 9 -71.53 17.05 -5.23
CA ASP A 9 -70.36 16.71 -6.04
C ASP A 9 -69.11 17.57 -5.69
N SER A 10 -69.34 18.76 -5.14
CA SER A 10 -68.27 19.69 -4.70
C SER A 10 -67.61 19.26 -3.39
N LEU A 11 -68.37 18.63 -2.48
CA LEU A 11 -67.83 18.17 -1.20
C LEU A 11 -67.00 16.89 -1.32
N GLU A 12 -67.40 15.98 -2.19
CA GLU A 12 -66.63 14.76 -2.46
C GLU A 12 -65.33 15.07 -3.21
N SER A 13 -65.32 16.03 -4.13
CA SER A 13 -64.11 16.46 -4.81
C SER A 13 -63.12 17.15 -3.85
N LEU A 14 -63.60 17.92 -2.88
CA LEU A 14 -62.81 18.57 -1.83
C LEU A 14 -62.22 17.55 -0.83
N LEU A 15 -63.00 16.55 -0.42
CA LEU A 15 -62.54 15.46 0.44
C LEU A 15 -61.48 14.59 -0.22
N ASN A 16 -61.67 14.27 -1.51
CA ASN A 16 -60.63 13.55 -2.29
C ASN A 16 -59.35 14.37 -2.48
N MET A 17 -59.46 15.69 -2.73
CA MET A 17 -58.30 16.56 -2.86
C MET A 17 -57.52 16.72 -1.53
N ILE A 18 -58.20 16.74 -0.40
CA ILE A 18 -57.60 16.79 0.94
C ILE A 18 -56.92 15.43 1.26
N SER A 19 -57.56 14.32 0.89
CA SER A 19 -57.01 12.99 1.07
C SER A 19 -55.72 12.77 0.27
N HIS A 20 -55.67 13.20 -1.01
CA HIS A 20 -54.51 13.11 -1.84
C HIS A 20 -53.35 14.02 -1.37
N LYS A 21 -53.66 15.24 -0.90
CA LYS A 21 -52.64 16.14 -0.33
C LYS A 21 -52.03 15.58 0.95
N ASN A 22 -52.84 15.00 1.81
CA ASN A 22 -52.36 14.39 3.05
C ASN A 22 -51.55 13.12 2.78
N LEU A 23 -51.93 12.32 1.78
CA LEU A 23 -51.19 11.13 1.37
C LEU A 23 -49.82 11.50 0.79
N LEU A 24 -49.75 12.57 -0.04
CA LEU A 24 -48.49 13.11 -0.56
C LEU A 24 -47.59 13.67 0.55
N LEU A 25 -48.16 14.42 1.51
CA LEU A 25 -47.42 14.93 2.67
C LEU A 25 -46.85 13.81 3.53
N LEU A 26 -47.61 12.75 3.79
CA LEU A 26 -47.19 11.58 4.54
C LEU A 26 -46.08 10.81 3.80
N SER A 27 -46.13 10.76 2.45
CA SER A 27 -45.06 10.13 1.64
C SER A 27 -43.76 10.95 1.71
N PHE A 28 -43.82 12.29 1.66
CA PHE A 28 -42.65 13.16 1.80
C PHE A 28 -42.03 13.09 3.20
N ILE A 29 -42.84 13.03 4.25
CA ILE A 29 -42.37 12.86 5.62
C ILE A 29 -41.72 11.49 5.80
N GLY A 30 -42.32 10.41 5.27
CA GLY A 30 -41.76 9.05 5.29
C GLY A 30 -40.44 8.95 4.60
N ILE A 31 -40.25 9.56 3.43
CA ILE A 31 -39.01 9.59 2.68
C ILE A 31 -37.92 10.39 3.45
N SER A 32 -38.30 11.51 4.08
CA SER A 32 -37.35 12.33 4.85
C SER A 32 -36.84 11.61 6.12
N ILE A 33 -37.71 10.86 6.79
CA ILE A 33 -37.32 10.07 7.97
C ILE A 33 -36.43 8.90 7.59
N LEU A 34 -36.71 8.25 6.46
CA LEU A 34 -35.87 7.14 5.94
C LEU A 34 -34.50 7.65 5.56
N ALA A 35 -34.40 8.78 4.85
CA ALA A 35 -33.13 9.39 4.48
C ALA A 35 -32.28 9.79 5.70
N CYS A 36 -32.91 10.33 6.75
CA CYS A 36 -32.20 10.72 7.97
C CYS A 36 -31.68 9.51 8.76
N SER A 37 -32.43 8.40 8.78
CA SER A 37 -32.02 7.18 9.48
C SER A 37 -30.83 6.50 8.75
N THR A 38 -30.82 6.44 7.42
CA THR A 38 -29.72 5.86 6.64
C THR A 38 -28.43 6.66 6.77
N THR A 39 -28.51 8.00 6.78
CA THR A 39 -27.35 8.87 6.97
C THR A 39 -26.72 8.69 8.35
N ARG A 40 -27.50 8.60 9.40
CA ARG A 40 -27.02 8.39 10.78
C ARG A 40 -26.38 7.01 10.94
N GLN A 41 -26.93 5.98 10.30
CA GLN A 41 -26.39 4.63 10.30
C GLN A 41 -25.03 4.57 9.61
N SER A 42 -24.89 5.21 8.44
CA SER A 42 -23.64 5.30 7.70
C SER A 42 -22.54 6.02 8.50
N ILE A 43 -22.82 7.11 9.17
CA ILE A 43 -21.85 7.82 10.02
C ILE A 43 -21.37 6.92 11.16
N ASN A 44 -22.23 6.18 11.82
CA ASN A 44 -21.85 5.28 12.90
C ASN A 44 -20.98 4.12 12.40
N THR A 45 -21.30 3.54 11.24
CA THR A 45 -20.51 2.46 10.63
C THR A 45 -19.09 2.93 10.34
N ASN A 46 -18.93 4.08 9.71
CA ASN A 46 -17.62 4.64 9.40
C ASN A 46 -16.80 4.96 10.66
N ASN A 47 -17.45 5.44 11.73
CA ASN A 47 -16.76 5.67 13.01
C ASN A 47 -16.20 4.36 13.60
N TYR A 48 -16.95 3.27 13.55
CA TYR A 48 -16.48 1.97 14.01
C TYR A 48 -15.31 1.43 13.13
N ILE A 49 -15.39 1.60 11.79
CA ILE A 49 -14.31 1.22 10.87
C ILE A 49 -13.04 2.02 11.17
N ASN A 50 -13.15 3.34 11.32
CA ASN A 50 -12.02 4.21 11.63
C ASN A 50 -11.38 3.86 12.99
N ASN A 51 -12.23 3.60 14.02
CA ASN A 51 -11.76 3.17 15.32
C ASN A 51 -11.03 1.83 15.24
N ALA A 52 -11.58 0.84 14.51
CA ALA A 52 -10.93 -0.44 14.32
C ALA A 52 -9.56 -0.29 13.62
N ASN A 53 -9.47 0.54 12.58
CA ASN A 53 -8.19 0.82 11.92
C ASN A 53 -7.17 1.50 12.85
N LEU A 54 -7.62 2.41 13.72
CA LEU A 54 -6.76 3.05 14.73
C LEU A 54 -6.24 2.02 15.74
N LEU A 55 -7.11 1.16 16.25
CA LEU A 55 -6.77 0.10 17.20
C LEU A 55 -5.80 -0.93 16.60
N LEU A 56 -5.96 -1.28 15.32
CA LEU A 56 -5.00 -2.13 14.58
C LEU A 56 -3.61 -1.50 14.53
N LYS A 57 -3.52 -0.19 14.28
CA LYS A 57 -2.24 0.55 14.30
C LYS A 57 -1.60 0.55 15.69
N GLN A 58 -2.39 0.49 16.74
CA GLN A 58 -1.95 0.40 18.15
C GLN A 58 -1.70 -1.04 18.59
N SER A 59 -1.78 -2.03 17.69
CA SER A 59 -1.65 -3.47 17.98
C SER A 59 -2.70 -4.00 18.97
N GLN A 60 -3.86 -3.35 19.07
CA GLN A 60 -4.99 -3.72 19.93
C GLN A 60 -6.02 -4.55 19.14
N ALA A 61 -5.62 -5.71 18.66
CA ALA A 61 -6.39 -6.50 17.69
C ALA A 61 -7.75 -6.98 18.22
N ASN A 62 -7.88 -7.32 19.53
CA ASN A 62 -9.16 -7.73 20.11
C ASN A 62 -10.16 -6.56 20.13
N ALA A 63 -9.74 -5.37 20.56
CA ALA A 63 -10.59 -4.17 20.55
C ALA A 63 -10.94 -3.73 19.11
N ALA A 64 -10.01 -3.89 18.17
CA ALA A 64 -10.28 -3.67 16.75
C ALA A 64 -11.35 -4.63 16.22
N LEU A 65 -11.28 -5.91 16.60
CA LEU A 65 -12.28 -6.92 16.23
C LEU A 65 -13.67 -6.57 16.77
N GLU A 66 -13.76 -6.11 18.01
CA GLU A 66 -15.04 -5.65 18.59
C GLU A 66 -15.62 -4.48 17.80
N SER A 67 -14.80 -3.47 17.49
CA SER A 67 -15.21 -2.33 16.66
C SER A 67 -15.62 -2.75 15.26
N ALA A 68 -14.90 -3.67 14.62
CA ALA A 68 -15.26 -4.22 13.32
C ALA A 68 -16.61 -4.96 13.36
N ASN A 69 -16.85 -5.76 14.40
CA ASN A 69 -18.12 -6.44 14.60
C ASN A 69 -19.30 -5.46 14.78
N MET A 70 -19.06 -4.32 15.45
CA MET A 70 -20.08 -3.27 15.56
C MET A 70 -20.35 -2.59 14.21
N ALA A 71 -19.32 -2.37 13.38
CA ALA A 71 -19.50 -1.86 12.02
C ALA A 71 -20.36 -2.82 11.18
N ILE A 72 -20.04 -4.12 11.18
CA ILE A 72 -20.80 -5.15 10.46
C ILE A 72 -22.25 -5.27 10.97
N LYS A 73 -22.45 -5.17 12.27
CA LYS A 73 -23.79 -5.18 12.86
C LYS A 73 -24.63 -3.99 12.40
N GLN A 74 -24.01 -2.81 12.26
CA GLN A 74 -24.69 -1.61 11.77
C GLN A 74 -24.99 -1.70 10.28
N ASP A 75 -24.02 -2.13 9.49
CA ASP A 75 -24.16 -2.27 8.03
C ASP A 75 -23.43 -3.52 7.52
N PRO A 76 -24.14 -4.66 7.43
CA PRO A 76 -23.55 -5.92 6.93
C PRO A 76 -23.11 -5.89 5.46
N ARG A 77 -23.58 -4.90 4.69
CA ARG A 77 -23.24 -4.72 3.28
C ARG A 77 -22.07 -3.78 3.07
N ASN A 78 -21.50 -3.22 4.12
CA ASN A 78 -20.29 -2.42 4.02
C ASN A 78 -19.05 -3.35 4.05
N GLY A 79 -18.43 -3.55 2.90
CA GLY A 79 -17.24 -4.42 2.76
C GLY A 79 -16.06 -3.98 3.64
N TYR A 80 -15.93 -2.70 3.97
CA TYR A 80 -14.88 -2.21 4.85
C TYR A 80 -15.00 -2.71 6.29
N GLY A 81 -16.22 -2.96 6.79
CA GLY A 81 -16.43 -3.62 8.08
C GLY A 81 -15.79 -5.02 8.11
N TRP A 82 -16.01 -5.79 7.06
CA TRP A 82 -15.41 -7.12 6.88
C TRP A 82 -13.89 -7.05 6.65
N LEU A 83 -13.41 -6.05 5.91
CA LEU A 83 -11.98 -5.83 5.72
C LEU A 83 -11.24 -5.59 7.04
N VAL A 84 -11.75 -4.70 7.92
CA VAL A 84 -11.09 -4.45 9.21
C VAL A 84 -11.23 -5.62 10.16
N GLN A 85 -12.32 -6.40 10.09
CA GLN A 85 -12.47 -7.68 10.80
C GLN A 85 -11.41 -8.68 10.35
N ALA A 86 -11.19 -8.82 9.03
CA ALA A 86 -10.19 -9.70 8.46
C ALA A 86 -8.78 -9.33 8.94
N LYS A 87 -8.44 -8.03 8.90
CA LYS A 87 -7.15 -7.51 9.41
C LYS A 87 -6.99 -7.76 10.92
N SER A 88 -8.08 -7.67 11.69
CA SER A 88 -8.07 -7.97 13.14
C SER A 88 -7.78 -9.44 13.41
N TYR A 89 -8.47 -10.35 12.72
CA TYR A 89 -8.20 -11.79 12.83
C TYR A 89 -6.78 -12.14 12.36
N GLN A 90 -6.30 -11.50 11.29
CA GLN A 90 -4.92 -11.71 10.82
C GLN A 90 -3.91 -11.32 11.91
N GLN A 91 -4.10 -10.21 12.61
CA GLN A 91 -3.21 -9.78 13.69
C GLN A 91 -3.31 -10.70 14.91
N LEU A 92 -4.49 -11.33 15.15
CA LEU A 92 -4.71 -12.37 16.16
C LEU A 92 -4.19 -13.75 15.72
N GLN A 93 -3.67 -13.88 14.50
CA GLN A 93 -3.22 -15.12 13.89
C GLN A 93 -4.33 -16.17 13.66
N ASP A 94 -5.61 -15.78 13.75
CA ASP A 94 -6.71 -16.62 13.27
C ASP A 94 -6.87 -16.47 11.75
N TYR A 95 -5.97 -17.14 11.05
CA TYR A 95 -5.89 -17.03 9.58
C TYR A 95 -7.11 -17.58 8.86
N LYS A 96 -7.83 -18.54 9.48
CA LYS A 96 -9.06 -19.10 8.90
C LYS A 96 -10.21 -18.10 8.97
N ALA A 97 -10.40 -17.45 10.10
CA ALA A 97 -11.41 -16.40 10.25
C ALA A 97 -11.05 -15.17 9.40
N ALA A 98 -9.76 -14.80 9.34
CA ALA A 98 -9.28 -13.73 8.47
C ALA A 98 -9.61 -13.98 7.00
N GLU A 99 -9.29 -15.17 6.47
CA GLU A 99 -9.57 -15.55 5.08
C GLU A 99 -11.07 -15.48 4.77
N THR A 100 -11.92 -15.99 5.67
CA THR A 100 -13.39 -15.90 5.53
C THR A 100 -13.86 -14.46 5.46
N SER A 101 -13.33 -13.57 6.30
CA SER A 101 -13.72 -12.16 6.33
C SER A 101 -13.21 -11.39 5.11
N TYR A 102 -12.00 -11.69 4.61
CA TYR A 102 -11.51 -11.14 3.33
C TYR A 102 -12.41 -11.53 2.16
N LEU A 103 -12.76 -12.80 2.04
CA LEU A 103 -13.67 -13.27 1.00
C LEU A 103 -15.03 -12.60 1.10
N ARG A 104 -15.53 -12.36 2.32
CA ARG A 104 -16.80 -11.67 2.50
C ARG A 104 -16.76 -10.20 2.07
N ALA A 105 -15.65 -9.49 2.32
CA ALA A 105 -15.46 -8.14 1.80
C ALA A 105 -15.49 -8.12 0.27
N ILE A 106 -14.81 -9.07 -0.37
CA ILE A 106 -14.74 -9.20 -1.83
C ILE A 106 -16.10 -9.59 -2.41
N ASP A 107 -16.88 -10.48 -1.76
CA ASP A 107 -18.24 -10.86 -2.20
C ASP A 107 -19.22 -9.66 -2.22
N ILE A 108 -18.97 -8.67 -1.37
CA ILE A 108 -19.80 -7.45 -1.30
C ILE A 108 -19.48 -6.49 -2.44
N ASP A 109 -18.20 -6.38 -2.80
CA ASP A 109 -17.69 -5.50 -3.85
C ASP A 109 -16.44 -6.15 -4.48
N ASP A 110 -16.67 -6.91 -5.55
CA ASP A 110 -15.65 -7.72 -6.23
C ASP A 110 -14.72 -6.91 -7.13
N ASP A 111 -15.11 -5.69 -7.50
CA ASP A 111 -14.31 -4.72 -8.24
C ASP A 111 -13.44 -3.84 -7.34
N ASN A 112 -13.54 -3.98 -6.02
CA ASN A 112 -12.79 -3.17 -5.08
C ASN A 112 -11.31 -3.58 -5.02
N VAL A 113 -10.45 -2.69 -5.51
CA VAL A 113 -9.00 -2.90 -5.56
C VAL A 113 -8.41 -3.09 -4.17
N GLU A 114 -8.85 -2.30 -3.16
CA GLU A 114 -8.31 -2.39 -1.80
C GLU A 114 -8.61 -3.73 -1.15
N PHE A 115 -9.82 -4.30 -1.36
CA PHE A 115 -10.18 -5.60 -0.80
C PHE A 115 -9.32 -6.71 -1.41
N ARG A 116 -9.16 -6.69 -2.73
CA ARG A 116 -8.35 -7.65 -3.46
C ARG A 116 -6.86 -7.55 -3.09
N LEU A 117 -6.35 -6.31 -2.97
CA LEU A 117 -4.98 -6.03 -2.56
C LEU A 117 -4.72 -6.49 -1.11
N ALA A 118 -5.64 -6.20 -0.20
CA ALA A 118 -5.51 -6.65 1.19
C ALA A 118 -5.49 -8.19 1.31
N TYR A 119 -6.28 -8.87 0.52
CA TYR A 119 -6.29 -10.34 0.46
C TYR A 119 -5.00 -10.91 -0.15
N ALA A 120 -4.44 -10.24 -1.18
CA ALA A 120 -3.12 -10.58 -1.71
C ALA A 120 -2.03 -10.45 -0.65
N ASN A 121 -2.03 -9.34 0.09
CA ASN A 121 -1.10 -9.09 1.19
C ASN A 121 -1.22 -10.14 2.31
N PHE A 122 -2.44 -10.57 2.62
CA PHE A 122 -2.68 -11.67 3.57
C PHE A 122 -2.03 -12.98 3.12
N PHE A 123 -2.20 -13.36 1.85
CA PHE A 123 -1.55 -14.55 1.32
C PHE A 123 -0.03 -14.44 1.32
N CYS A 124 0.50 -13.27 1.01
CA CYS A 124 1.93 -13.01 1.10
C CYS A 124 2.45 -13.19 2.54
N ALA A 125 1.78 -12.56 3.51
CA ALA A 125 2.14 -12.65 4.94
C ALA A 125 2.06 -14.09 5.48
N THR A 126 1.17 -14.91 4.91
CA THR A 126 1.03 -16.33 5.27
C THR A 126 1.85 -17.28 4.39
N GLN A 127 2.75 -16.72 3.56
CA GLN A 127 3.65 -17.45 2.65
C GLN A 127 2.94 -18.32 1.61
N LYS A 128 1.67 -18.03 1.33
CA LYS A 128 0.90 -18.64 0.25
C LYS A 128 1.13 -17.87 -1.05
N TYR A 129 2.37 -17.85 -1.53
CA TYR A 129 2.83 -16.97 -2.62
C TYR A 129 2.09 -17.15 -3.95
N PRO A 130 1.76 -18.37 -4.42
CA PRO A 130 0.98 -18.51 -5.65
C PRO A 130 -0.41 -17.87 -5.58
N GLN A 131 -1.05 -17.91 -4.41
CA GLN A 131 -2.34 -17.25 -4.18
C GLN A 131 -2.17 -15.73 -4.08
N ALA A 132 -1.08 -15.26 -3.46
CA ALA A 132 -0.73 -13.85 -3.43
C ALA A 132 -0.58 -13.30 -4.85
N ASP A 133 0.24 -13.93 -5.70
CA ASP A 133 0.49 -13.51 -7.08
C ASP A 133 -0.82 -13.43 -7.90
N LEU A 134 -1.71 -14.42 -7.77
CA LEU A 134 -3.00 -14.40 -8.44
C LEU A 134 -3.84 -13.19 -8.03
N ASN A 135 -3.90 -12.89 -6.73
CA ASN A 135 -4.69 -11.78 -6.23
C ASN A 135 -4.07 -10.41 -6.55
N TYR A 136 -2.73 -10.27 -6.56
CA TYR A 136 -2.06 -9.06 -7.06
C TYR A 136 -2.34 -8.84 -8.55
N GLN A 137 -2.32 -9.88 -9.38
CA GLN A 137 -2.66 -9.78 -10.79
C GLN A 137 -4.14 -9.36 -11.00
N GLN A 138 -5.06 -9.86 -10.18
CA GLN A 138 -6.45 -9.44 -10.23
C GLN A 138 -6.61 -7.99 -9.79
N ALA A 139 -5.98 -7.59 -8.67
CA ALA A 139 -5.99 -6.20 -8.20
C ALA A 139 -5.41 -5.23 -9.24
N SER A 140 -4.33 -5.60 -9.94
CA SER A 140 -3.75 -4.74 -10.98
C SER A 140 -4.66 -4.57 -12.19
N LYS A 141 -5.45 -5.59 -12.56
CA LYS A 141 -6.45 -5.49 -13.62
C LYS A 141 -7.59 -4.55 -13.25
N LEU A 142 -8.07 -4.60 -12.01
CA LEU A 142 -9.10 -3.71 -11.50
C LEU A 142 -8.59 -2.26 -11.43
N ALA A 143 -7.36 -2.05 -11.02
CA ALA A 143 -6.74 -0.74 -10.86
C ALA A 143 -6.31 -0.06 -12.18
N THR A 144 -6.57 -0.66 -13.36
CA THR A 144 -6.01 -0.20 -14.66
C THR A 144 -6.29 1.29 -14.94
N ASN A 145 -7.42 1.82 -14.51
CA ASN A 145 -7.84 3.20 -14.74
C ASN A 145 -7.51 4.15 -13.57
N ASN A 146 -6.89 3.64 -12.50
CA ASN A 146 -6.49 4.43 -11.33
C ASN A 146 -4.99 4.23 -11.05
N GLU A 147 -4.18 5.20 -11.49
CA GLU A 147 -2.72 5.13 -11.36
C GLU A 147 -2.26 5.00 -9.89
N SER A 148 -2.92 5.66 -8.95
CA SER A 148 -2.56 5.60 -7.53
C SER A 148 -2.79 4.20 -6.95
N GLU A 149 -3.93 3.57 -7.27
CA GLU A 149 -4.21 2.21 -6.85
C GLU A 149 -3.28 1.21 -7.53
N LEU A 150 -3.04 1.37 -8.83
CA LEU A 150 -2.13 0.52 -9.58
C LEU A 150 -0.70 0.59 -9.02
N ASN A 151 -0.22 1.79 -8.68
CA ASN A 151 1.07 1.97 -8.02
C ASN A 151 1.12 1.25 -6.66
N SER A 152 0.04 1.33 -5.87
CA SER A 152 -0.07 0.64 -4.59
C SER A 152 -0.01 -0.88 -4.76
N VAL A 153 -0.66 -1.43 -5.79
CA VAL A 153 -0.61 -2.86 -6.13
C VAL A 153 0.80 -3.29 -6.49
N TYR A 154 1.49 -2.57 -7.40
CA TYR A 154 2.85 -2.93 -7.81
C TYR A 154 3.86 -2.80 -6.67
N ILE A 155 3.75 -1.78 -5.81
CA ILE A 155 4.61 -1.64 -4.63
C ILE A 155 4.42 -2.83 -3.70
N SER A 156 3.18 -3.15 -3.33
CA SER A 156 2.88 -4.28 -2.44
C SER A 156 3.32 -5.63 -3.03
N HIS A 157 3.19 -5.81 -4.35
CA HIS A 157 3.67 -7.01 -5.03
C HIS A 157 5.19 -7.10 -5.00
N GLY A 158 5.89 -5.97 -5.22
CA GLY A 158 7.34 -5.86 -5.07
C GLY A 158 7.81 -6.17 -3.65
N ASP A 159 7.11 -5.68 -2.62
CA ASP A 159 7.37 -5.98 -1.22
C ASP A 159 7.22 -7.49 -0.94
N CYS A 160 6.18 -8.10 -1.51
CA CYS A 160 5.96 -9.55 -1.40
C CYS A 160 7.08 -10.35 -2.06
N TYR A 161 7.51 -10.00 -3.27
CA TYR A 161 8.66 -10.64 -3.91
C TYR A 161 9.97 -10.42 -3.14
N THR A 162 10.14 -9.24 -2.54
CA THR A 162 11.31 -8.98 -1.66
C THR A 162 11.31 -9.92 -0.46
N SER A 163 10.16 -10.16 0.17
CA SER A 163 10.02 -11.10 1.29
C SER A 163 10.32 -12.56 0.91
N GLN A 164 10.10 -12.91 -0.36
CA GLN A 164 10.47 -14.21 -0.93
C GLN A 164 11.95 -14.30 -1.32
N ASN A 165 12.72 -13.23 -1.18
CA ASN A 165 14.05 -13.07 -1.75
C ASN A 165 14.08 -13.21 -3.28
N ASN A 166 12.95 -13.02 -3.96
CA ASN A 166 12.85 -12.96 -5.42
C ASN A 166 13.10 -11.53 -5.88
N LEU A 167 14.37 -11.11 -5.79
CA LEU A 167 14.76 -9.71 -5.94
C LEU A 167 14.62 -9.20 -7.37
N GLU A 168 14.68 -10.07 -8.38
CA GLU A 168 14.46 -9.69 -9.79
C GLU A 168 13.01 -9.28 -10.02
N SER A 169 12.05 -10.13 -9.62
CA SER A 169 10.62 -9.80 -9.74
C SER A 169 10.22 -8.60 -8.87
N ALA A 170 10.86 -8.41 -7.71
CA ALA A 170 10.68 -7.23 -6.89
C ALA A 170 11.11 -5.95 -7.63
N ILE A 171 12.31 -5.95 -8.21
CA ILE A 171 12.83 -4.83 -8.99
C ILE A 171 11.94 -4.53 -10.19
N ASP A 172 11.45 -5.55 -10.90
CA ASP A 172 10.51 -5.37 -12.00
C ASP A 172 9.22 -4.69 -11.56
N SER A 173 8.64 -5.14 -10.43
CA SER A 173 7.41 -4.56 -9.88
C SER A 173 7.58 -3.09 -9.50
N TYR A 174 8.64 -2.72 -8.77
CA TYR A 174 8.91 -1.32 -8.44
C TYR A 174 9.24 -0.48 -9.68
N SER A 175 9.89 -1.06 -10.69
CA SER A 175 10.21 -0.37 -11.95
C SER A 175 8.96 0.01 -12.73
N GLN A 176 7.87 -0.77 -12.65
CA GLN A 176 6.57 -0.38 -13.22
C GLN A 176 6.08 0.95 -12.65
N VAL A 177 6.25 1.15 -11.34
CA VAL A 177 5.86 2.40 -10.67
C VAL A 177 6.83 3.54 -11.04
N LEU A 178 8.14 3.28 -11.02
CA LEU A 178 9.17 4.28 -11.32
C LEU A 178 9.17 4.74 -12.79
N SER A 179 8.51 4.01 -13.68
CA SER A 179 8.29 4.43 -15.08
C SER A 179 7.20 5.48 -15.25
N LYS A 180 6.43 5.78 -14.21
CA LYS A 180 5.31 6.74 -14.22
C LYS A 180 5.77 8.15 -13.83
N PRO A 181 4.99 9.19 -14.18
CA PRO A 181 5.25 10.53 -13.66
C PRO A 181 5.09 10.59 -12.14
N ASN A 182 5.98 11.31 -11.45
CA ASN A 182 5.92 11.56 -10.00
C ASN A 182 5.75 10.28 -9.14
N PRO A 183 6.62 9.27 -9.28
CA PRO A 183 6.47 8.04 -8.52
C PRO A 183 6.63 8.30 -7.01
N PRO A 184 5.86 7.59 -6.16
CA PRO A 184 5.91 7.79 -4.71
C PRO A 184 7.24 7.30 -4.12
N LEU A 185 7.66 7.91 -3.00
CA LEU A 185 8.88 7.55 -2.26
C LEU A 185 8.97 6.04 -1.97
N ALA A 186 7.84 5.39 -1.69
CA ALA A 186 7.78 3.96 -1.38
C ALA A 186 8.40 3.09 -2.49
N ALA A 187 8.19 3.43 -3.78
CA ALA A 187 8.80 2.70 -4.89
C ALA A 187 10.33 2.87 -4.93
N TYR A 188 10.84 4.08 -4.64
CA TYR A 188 12.28 4.31 -4.53
C TYR A 188 12.91 3.58 -3.35
N LEU A 189 12.22 3.53 -2.21
CA LEU A 189 12.67 2.78 -1.04
C LEU A 189 12.71 1.28 -1.34
N GLY A 190 11.63 0.74 -1.94
CA GLY A 190 11.52 -0.68 -2.25
C GLY A 190 12.59 -1.16 -3.22
N ILE A 191 12.77 -0.48 -4.37
CA ILE A 191 13.80 -0.87 -5.36
C ILE A 191 15.22 -0.71 -4.80
N THR A 192 15.45 0.34 -3.99
CA THR A 192 16.75 0.55 -3.33
C THR A 192 17.06 -0.58 -2.37
N TYR A 193 16.06 -0.99 -1.57
CA TYR A 193 16.21 -2.09 -0.63
C TYR A 193 16.49 -3.42 -1.35
N ALA A 194 15.77 -3.70 -2.45
CA ALA A 194 16.03 -4.88 -3.27
C ALA A 194 17.48 -4.90 -3.81
N TYR A 195 18.00 -3.77 -4.29
CA TYR A 195 19.41 -3.69 -4.70
C TYR A 195 20.41 -3.80 -3.54
N ILE A 196 20.07 -3.32 -2.35
CA ILE A 196 20.90 -3.53 -1.14
C ILE A 196 20.99 -5.02 -0.82
N LEU A 197 19.87 -5.76 -0.88
CA LEU A 197 19.83 -7.21 -0.65
C LEU A 197 20.65 -7.98 -1.70
N GLN A 198 20.73 -7.48 -2.95
CA GLN A 198 21.62 -8.00 -3.99
C GLN A 198 23.08 -7.60 -3.79
N ASN A 199 23.43 -6.83 -2.74
CA ASN A 199 24.74 -6.20 -2.57
C ASN A 199 25.13 -5.24 -3.72
N ASN A 200 24.16 -4.79 -4.52
CA ASN A 200 24.38 -3.88 -5.63
C ASN A 200 24.23 -2.41 -5.14
N TYR A 201 25.15 -2.00 -4.29
CA TYR A 201 25.14 -0.66 -3.68
C TYR A 201 25.23 0.51 -4.69
N PRO A 202 25.95 0.37 -5.83
CA PRO A 202 25.92 1.41 -6.86
C PRO A 202 24.50 1.69 -7.38
N ARG A 203 23.72 0.65 -7.72
CA ARG A 203 22.34 0.79 -8.16
C ARG A 203 21.43 1.28 -7.03
N ALA A 204 21.59 0.75 -5.82
CA ALA A 204 20.86 1.21 -4.65
C ALA A 204 21.05 2.73 -4.43
N SER A 205 22.33 3.20 -4.45
CA SER A 205 22.64 4.61 -4.31
C SER A 205 22.08 5.47 -5.43
N TYR A 206 22.07 4.97 -6.66
CA TYR A 206 21.47 5.65 -7.80
C TYR A 206 19.98 5.88 -7.59
N PHE A 207 19.19 4.83 -7.36
CA PHE A 207 17.74 4.95 -7.25
C PHE A 207 17.31 5.86 -6.09
N ILE A 208 17.89 5.70 -4.90
CA ILE A 208 17.49 6.52 -3.76
C ILE A 208 17.92 7.99 -3.92
N SER A 209 18.97 8.27 -4.71
CA SER A 209 19.40 9.63 -5.00
C SER A 209 18.56 10.30 -6.07
N SER A 210 17.87 9.54 -6.91
CA SER A 210 17.00 10.05 -7.99
C SER A 210 15.66 10.58 -7.47
N TYR A 211 15.29 10.29 -6.20
CA TYR A 211 14.11 10.88 -5.60
C TYR A 211 14.36 12.35 -5.25
N ASP A 212 13.53 13.24 -5.77
CA ASP A 212 13.61 14.70 -5.64
C ASP A 212 12.48 15.31 -4.79
N GLY A 213 11.62 14.47 -4.19
CA GLY A 213 10.53 14.92 -3.34
C GLY A 213 10.98 15.27 -1.91
N ALA A 214 10.01 15.31 -0.99
CA ALA A 214 10.21 15.70 0.39
C ALA A 214 11.26 14.84 1.12
N VAL A 215 12.10 15.47 1.92
CA VAL A 215 13.09 14.79 2.75
C VAL A 215 12.40 14.21 3.98
N THR A 216 12.50 12.89 4.15
CA THR A 216 11.96 12.16 5.30
C THR A 216 13.07 11.40 6.03
N PRO A 217 12.88 11.02 7.30
CA PRO A 217 13.84 10.19 8.03
C PRO A 217 14.16 8.88 7.31
N GLU A 218 13.13 8.22 6.72
CA GLU A 218 13.27 6.96 5.99
C GLU A 218 14.15 7.15 4.75
N LEU A 219 13.91 8.22 3.99
CA LEU A 219 14.74 8.58 2.83
C LEU A 219 16.21 8.79 3.23
N LEU A 220 16.47 9.54 4.31
CA LEU A 220 17.83 9.78 4.80
C LEU A 220 18.50 8.50 5.25
N GLN A 221 17.80 7.67 6.01
CA GLN A 221 18.30 6.37 6.48
C GLN A 221 18.65 5.47 5.30
N MET A 222 17.79 5.40 4.28
CA MET A 222 18.04 4.60 3.08
C MET A 222 19.24 5.11 2.27
N LYS A 223 19.37 6.44 2.11
CA LYS A 223 20.55 7.07 1.48
C LYS A 223 21.84 6.75 2.26
N ILE A 224 21.81 6.81 3.57
CA ILE A 224 22.96 6.46 4.43
C ILE A 224 23.34 4.99 4.23
N THR A 225 22.38 4.08 4.21
CA THR A 225 22.59 2.65 4.06
C THR A 225 23.21 2.33 2.69
N ALA A 226 22.62 2.83 1.61
CA ALA A 226 23.12 2.62 0.25
C ALA A 226 24.54 3.15 0.06
N LEU A 227 24.81 4.37 0.52
CA LEU A 227 26.16 4.98 0.43
C LEU A 227 27.17 4.27 1.34
N SER A 228 26.75 3.76 2.50
CA SER A 228 27.64 3.04 3.41
C SER A 228 28.15 1.74 2.81
N GLY A 229 27.33 1.05 2.01
CA GLY A 229 27.73 -0.15 1.26
C GLY A 229 28.82 0.10 0.21
N LEU A 230 28.92 1.34 -0.31
CA LEU A 230 29.99 1.73 -1.24
C LEU A 230 31.38 1.86 -0.62
N LYS A 231 31.51 1.85 0.72
CA LYS A 231 32.81 1.98 1.39
C LYS A 231 33.79 0.87 1.03
N GLY A 232 33.27 -0.34 0.71
CA GLY A 232 34.08 -1.49 0.25
C GLY A 232 34.49 -1.42 -1.22
N ALA A 233 33.94 -0.50 -2.01
CA ALA A 233 34.26 -0.37 -3.42
C ALA A 233 35.67 0.17 -3.64
N ASN A 234 36.27 -0.17 -4.79
CA ASN A 234 37.59 0.31 -5.19
C ASN A 234 37.53 1.79 -5.62
N LEU A 235 37.42 2.68 -4.65
CA LEU A 235 37.35 4.13 -4.84
C LEU A 235 38.71 4.78 -4.61
N SER A 236 39.00 5.85 -5.38
CA SER A 236 40.16 6.71 -5.12
C SER A 236 40.08 7.33 -3.71
N ALA A 237 41.21 7.69 -3.11
CA ALA A 237 41.27 8.35 -1.81
C ALA A 237 40.39 9.61 -1.74
N LYS A 238 40.38 10.41 -2.82
CA LYS A 238 39.53 11.59 -2.97
C LYS A 238 38.03 11.22 -2.86
N ASN A 239 37.59 10.19 -3.59
CA ASN A 239 36.20 9.74 -3.61
C ASN A 239 35.79 9.12 -2.26
N LYS A 240 36.69 8.39 -1.59
CA LYS A 240 36.44 7.87 -0.23
C LYS A 240 36.18 9.02 0.76
N LYS A 241 36.97 10.12 0.68
CA LYS A 241 36.76 11.31 1.53
C LYS A 241 35.41 12.01 1.24
N ILE A 242 35.06 12.17 -0.04
CA ILE A 242 33.76 12.74 -0.46
C ILE A 242 32.62 11.89 0.06
N LEU A 243 32.67 10.57 -0.12
CA LEU A 243 31.66 9.63 0.36
C LEU A 243 31.48 9.71 1.89
N ALA A 244 32.59 9.72 2.64
CA ALA A 244 32.55 9.83 4.10
C ALA A 244 31.92 11.14 4.56
N ASN A 245 32.27 12.26 3.91
CA ASN A 245 31.67 13.56 4.22
C ASN A 245 30.17 13.59 3.92
N ARG A 246 29.75 13.00 2.79
CA ARG A 246 28.32 12.93 2.44
C ARG A 246 27.51 12.10 3.44
N ILE A 247 28.02 10.94 3.84
CA ILE A 247 27.38 10.12 4.88
C ILE A 247 27.28 10.88 6.20
N LYS A 248 28.35 11.61 6.59
CA LYS A 248 28.35 12.46 7.81
C LYS A 248 27.25 13.52 7.74
N GLN A 249 27.13 14.24 6.63
CA GLN A 249 26.08 15.24 6.42
C GLN A 249 24.68 14.65 6.53
N LEU A 250 24.41 13.50 5.88
CA LEU A 250 23.11 12.83 5.95
C LEU A 250 22.76 12.39 7.37
N LYS A 251 23.74 11.89 8.15
CA LYS A 251 23.55 11.55 9.56
C LYS A 251 23.22 12.76 10.41
N GLN A 252 23.84 13.92 10.15
CA GLN A 252 23.50 15.15 10.83
C GLN A 252 22.09 15.63 10.50
N GLN A 253 21.68 15.52 9.22
CA GLN A 253 20.31 15.83 8.81
C GLN A 253 19.29 14.89 9.49
N LEU A 254 19.57 13.59 9.56
CA LEU A 254 18.70 12.63 10.23
C LEU A 254 18.56 12.95 11.73
N ALA A 255 19.66 13.23 12.41
CA ALA A 255 19.64 13.59 13.84
C ALA A 255 18.85 14.88 14.13
N ALA A 256 18.70 15.77 13.14
CA ALA A 256 17.88 16.98 13.30
C ALA A 256 16.38 16.69 13.36
N PHE A 257 15.92 15.56 12.80
CA PHE A 257 14.52 15.13 12.93
C PHE A 257 14.18 14.57 14.32
N ASP A 258 15.20 14.06 15.04
CA ASP A 258 15.02 13.48 16.38
C ASP A 258 15.01 14.54 17.49
N GLN A 259 15.33 15.81 17.16
CA GLN A 259 15.27 16.90 18.13
C GLN A 259 13.82 17.41 18.23
N PRO A 260 13.22 17.46 19.44
CA PRO A 260 11.91 18.06 19.61
C PRO A 260 11.99 19.52 19.15
N SER A 261 11.21 19.89 18.15
CA SER A 261 11.11 21.26 17.68
C SER A 261 10.65 22.15 18.85
N ALA A 262 11.45 23.12 19.24
CA ALA A 262 11.13 24.10 20.27
C ALA A 262 9.88 24.98 19.96
N ALA A 263 9.14 24.64 18.90
CA ALA A 263 7.95 25.34 18.41
C ALA A 263 6.61 24.66 18.77
N SER A 264 6.61 23.59 19.59
CA SER A 264 5.36 22.89 19.96
C SER A 264 4.87 23.21 21.39
N GLN A 265 5.24 24.38 21.92
CA GLN A 265 4.65 24.91 23.18
C GLN A 265 3.77 26.12 22.89
N SER A 266 2.77 25.98 22.05
CA SER A 266 1.59 26.88 22.08
C SER A 266 0.55 26.31 21.13
N THR A 267 -0.37 25.57 21.65
CA THR A 267 -1.83 25.48 21.40
C THR A 267 -2.35 24.09 21.80
N GLU A 268 -2.33 23.82 23.10
CA GLU A 268 -3.33 22.94 23.68
C GLU A 268 -4.59 23.78 23.85
N ASP A 269 -5.46 23.77 22.86
CA ASP A 269 -6.89 24.03 23.00
C ASP A 269 -7.60 23.46 21.77
N SER A 270 -7.75 22.15 21.78
CA SER A 270 -8.73 21.46 20.95
C SER A 270 -9.45 20.45 21.83
N GLN A 271 -10.62 20.86 22.26
CA GLN A 271 -11.56 20.12 23.10
C GLN A 271 -11.76 18.69 22.59
N ILE A 272 -11.19 17.72 23.30
CA ILE A 272 -11.60 16.32 23.21
C ILE A 272 -12.97 16.22 23.87
N ILE A 273 -14.03 16.14 23.08
CA ILE A 273 -15.36 15.78 23.57
C ILE A 273 -15.30 14.29 23.94
N ALA A 274 -15.05 14.04 25.21
CA ALA A 274 -15.20 12.72 25.81
C ALA A 274 -16.69 12.37 25.84
N ILE A 275 -17.14 11.54 24.92
CA ILE A 275 -18.46 10.91 24.98
C ILE A 275 -18.40 9.82 26.03
N LYS A 276 -18.89 10.13 27.23
CA LYS A 276 -19.08 9.21 28.33
C LYS A 276 -20.33 8.35 28.05
N PRO A 277 -20.25 7.01 28.01
CA PRO A 277 -21.45 6.21 27.88
C PRO A 277 -22.22 6.22 29.20
N THR A 278 -23.41 6.80 29.17
CA THR A 278 -24.38 6.71 30.26
C THR A 278 -25.10 5.36 30.14
N VAL A 279 -24.65 4.39 30.87
CA VAL A 279 -25.44 3.18 31.16
C VAL A 279 -25.83 3.25 32.63
N SER A 280 -27.08 3.60 32.87
CA SER A 280 -27.72 3.50 34.18
C SER A 280 -28.20 2.05 34.36
N THR A 281 -27.55 1.30 35.18
CA THR A 281 -28.15 0.11 35.80
C THR A 281 -27.62 -0.01 37.22
N LYS A 282 -28.55 0.25 38.16
CA LYS A 282 -28.37 -0.07 39.57
C LYS A 282 -28.26 -1.58 39.72
N ILE A 283 -27.17 -2.07 40.30
CA ILE A 283 -27.12 -3.37 40.95
C ILE A 283 -26.34 -3.21 42.25
N ASN A 284 -26.95 -3.76 43.30
CA ASN A 284 -26.60 -3.68 44.71
C ASN A 284 -25.18 -4.18 45.04
N ASN A 285 -24.61 -3.47 46.03
CA ASN A 285 -23.46 -3.90 46.79
C ASN A 285 -23.78 -5.18 47.58
N ASP A 286 -22.96 -6.19 47.43
CA ASP A 286 -22.58 -7.06 48.53
C ASP A 286 -21.14 -7.51 48.42
N LYS A 287 -20.44 -7.31 49.52
CA LYS A 287 -19.12 -7.70 49.98
C LYS A 287 -18.45 -8.90 49.30
N ILE A 288 -17.24 -8.68 48.79
CA ILE A 288 -16.16 -9.68 48.94
C ILE A 288 -14.82 -8.96 49.16
N LYS A 289 -14.08 -9.46 50.15
CA LYS A 289 -12.83 -8.97 50.72
C LYS A 289 -11.62 -9.04 49.77
N SER A 290 -10.75 -8.07 49.97
CA SER A 290 -9.34 -7.96 49.55
C SER A 290 -8.52 -9.25 49.53
N SER A 291 -7.76 -9.44 48.46
CA SER A 291 -6.39 -9.97 48.54
C SER A 291 -5.50 -9.28 47.50
N SER A 292 -4.55 -8.52 48.00
CA SER A 292 -3.45 -7.93 47.30
C SER A 292 -2.49 -9.01 46.77
N SER A 293 -2.14 -8.99 45.50
CA SER A 293 -0.95 -9.64 45.02
C SER A 293 -0.27 -8.75 43.99
N THR A 294 0.81 -8.17 44.43
CA THR A 294 1.81 -7.44 43.65
C THR A 294 2.51 -8.42 42.71
N ASN A 295 2.34 -8.25 41.41
CA ASN A 295 3.20 -8.90 40.44
C ASN A 295 4.05 -7.84 39.69
N LYS A 296 5.32 -7.95 39.99
CA LYS A 296 6.49 -7.27 39.50
C LYS A 296 6.67 -7.57 38.01
N ILE A 297 6.63 -6.51 37.17
CA ILE A 297 6.93 -6.62 35.75
C ILE A 297 8.44 -6.75 35.60
N VAL A 298 8.90 -7.91 35.15
CA VAL A 298 10.28 -8.14 34.72
C VAL A 298 10.34 -7.93 33.23
N SER A 299 11.06 -6.88 32.82
CA SER A 299 11.43 -6.66 31.41
C SER A 299 12.49 -7.70 31.02
N THR A 300 12.18 -8.59 30.12
CA THR A 300 13.18 -9.42 29.43
C THR A 300 13.37 -8.95 28.00
N ASN A 301 14.49 -8.29 27.77
CA ASN A 301 15.05 -8.09 26.44
C ASN A 301 15.44 -9.42 25.85
N THR A 302 14.78 -9.84 24.78
CA THR A 302 15.21 -11.04 24.03
C THR A 302 15.90 -10.59 22.75
N THR A 303 17.22 -10.71 22.77
CA THR A 303 18.12 -10.62 21.63
C THR A 303 17.87 -11.82 20.71
N LEU A 304 17.46 -11.59 19.47
CA LEU A 304 17.40 -12.63 18.44
C LEU A 304 18.80 -12.90 17.90
N ALA A 305 19.37 -14.02 18.30
CA ALA A 305 20.60 -14.57 17.76
C ALA A 305 20.31 -15.42 16.50
N ASN A 306 21.14 -15.23 15.48
CA ASN A 306 21.20 -15.96 14.23
C ASN A 306 21.32 -17.47 14.43
N ALA A 307 20.47 -18.25 13.75
CA ALA A 307 20.74 -19.66 13.48
C ALA A 307 20.49 -19.95 12.00
N ALA A 308 21.57 -20.27 11.28
CA ALA A 308 21.54 -20.78 9.92
C ALA A 308 21.07 -22.25 9.91
N PRO A 309 20.25 -22.70 8.96
CA PRO A 309 19.95 -24.10 8.79
C PRO A 309 21.02 -24.82 7.94
N LYS A 310 21.49 -25.94 8.45
CA LYS A 310 22.39 -26.88 7.80
C LYS A 310 21.71 -27.56 6.60
N ALA A 311 22.48 -27.72 5.52
CA ALA A 311 22.13 -28.48 4.33
C ALA A 311 21.83 -29.95 4.68
N VAL A 312 20.70 -30.47 4.24
CA VAL A 312 20.38 -31.88 4.18
C VAL A 312 20.31 -32.29 2.71
N THR A 313 21.29 -33.09 2.30
CA THR A 313 21.30 -33.80 1.02
C THR A 313 20.38 -35.00 1.09
N THR A 314 19.37 -35.08 0.22
CA THR A 314 18.68 -36.34 -0.08
C THR A 314 18.60 -36.58 -1.58
N LYS A 315 18.88 -37.83 -1.92
CA LYS A 315 19.05 -38.44 -3.23
C LYS A 315 17.76 -38.42 -4.08
N SER A 316 18.01 -38.35 -5.39
CA SER A 316 17.03 -38.49 -6.45
C SER A 316 16.28 -39.82 -6.46
N ASP A 317 14.97 -39.76 -6.68
CA ASP A 317 14.23 -40.84 -7.33
C ASP A 317 13.38 -40.29 -8.48
N LYS A 318 13.59 -40.94 -9.63
CA LYS A 318 12.88 -40.69 -10.89
C LYS A 318 11.45 -41.22 -10.79
N ALA A 319 10.46 -40.38 -11.07
CA ALA A 319 9.17 -40.87 -11.53
C ALA A 319 8.73 -40.03 -12.74
N GLN A 320 8.64 -40.68 -13.89
CA GLN A 320 8.02 -40.21 -15.12
C GLN A 320 6.50 -40.07 -14.91
N SER A 321 5.95 -38.92 -15.28
CA SER A 321 4.50 -38.80 -15.53
C SER A 321 4.22 -37.83 -16.67
N LYS A 322 3.43 -38.31 -17.55
CA LYS A 322 2.97 -37.94 -18.89
C LYS A 322 2.55 -36.48 -19.08
N ALA A 323 2.79 -36.06 -20.33
CA ALA A 323 2.41 -34.82 -20.99
C ALA A 323 1.02 -34.27 -20.67
N ASN A 324 0.95 -32.99 -20.39
CA ASN A 324 -0.22 -32.16 -20.63
C ASN A 324 0.18 -30.95 -21.47
N THR A 325 -0.61 -30.73 -22.50
CA THR A 325 -0.52 -29.77 -23.59
C THR A 325 -0.32 -28.33 -23.09
N PRO A 326 0.56 -27.52 -23.70
CA PRO A 326 0.76 -26.15 -23.23
C PRO A 326 -0.37 -25.23 -23.73
N ILE A 327 -1.04 -24.58 -22.78
CA ILE A 327 -1.88 -23.41 -23.03
C ILE A 327 -0.94 -22.31 -23.55
N LYS A 328 -1.21 -21.81 -24.76
CA LYS A 328 -0.50 -20.68 -25.37
C LYS A 328 -0.68 -19.43 -24.49
N THR A 329 0.20 -19.21 -23.56
CA THR A 329 0.44 -17.91 -22.97
C THR A 329 1.12 -17.03 -24.04
N LYS A 330 0.44 -15.94 -24.42
CA LYS A 330 1.03 -14.87 -25.20
C LYS A 330 2.30 -14.44 -24.47
N SER A 331 3.46 -14.72 -25.07
CA SER A 331 4.76 -14.34 -24.57
C SER A 331 4.81 -12.83 -24.28
N ILE A 332 5.05 -12.49 -23.02
CA ILE A 332 5.64 -11.20 -22.64
C ILE A 332 6.88 -11.05 -23.54
N GLN A 333 6.90 -9.99 -24.35
CA GLN A 333 8.01 -9.72 -25.26
C GLN A 333 9.31 -9.74 -24.46
N ALA A 334 10.18 -10.71 -24.78
CA ALA A 334 11.53 -10.72 -24.31
C ALA A 334 12.17 -9.38 -24.68
N HIS A 335 12.73 -8.68 -23.69
CA HIS A 335 13.50 -7.46 -23.93
C HIS A 335 14.55 -7.76 -24.99
N SER A 336 14.45 -7.07 -26.12
CA SER A 336 15.43 -7.21 -27.20
C SER A 336 16.83 -6.93 -26.63
N SER A 337 17.83 -7.76 -26.99
CA SER A 337 19.19 -7.55 -26.54
C SER A 337 19.60 -6.11 -26.78
N PHE A 338 20.26 -5.44 -25.82
CA PHE A 338 20.69 -4.04 -25.94
C PHE A 338 21.40 -3.77 -27.29
N LYS A 339 22.22 -4.72 -27.75
CA LYS A 339 22.93 -4.63 -29.06
C LYS A 339 21.96 -4.56 -30.24
N SER A 340 20.83 -5.26 -30.20
CA SER A 340 19.85 -5.23 -31.29
C SER A 340 19.02 -3.95 -31.33
N ARG A 341 19.07 -3.13 -30.29
CA ARG A 341 18.39 -1.84 -30.18
C ARG A 341 19.23 -0.67 -30.73
N ILE A 342 20.54 -0.89 -30.94
CA ILE A 342 21.43 0.16 -31.48
C ILE A 342 21.10 0.41 -32.95
N LYS A 343 20.76 1.64 -33.25
CA LYS A 343 20.43 2.14 -34.59
C LYS A 343 21.44 3.19 -35.03
N ALA A 344 21.74 3.22 -36.35
CA ALA A 344 22.54 4.30 -36.95
C ALA A 344 21.62 5.45 -37.37
N SER A 345 22.04 6.69 -37.10
CA SER A 345 21.40 7.89 -37.62
C SER A 345 21.89 8.17 -39.06
N PRO A 346 21.18 9.02 -39.86
CA PRO A 346 21.64 9.42 -41.19
C PRO A 346 23.02 10.08 -41.23
N HIS A 347 23.50 10.58 -40.08
CA HIS A 347 24.80 11.21 -39.91
C HIS A 347 25.86 10.27 -39.33
N GLY A 348 25.61 8.95 -39.33
CA GLY A 348 26.55 7.92 -38.89
C GLY A 348 26.67 7.74 -37.38
N LYS A 349 25.95 8.52 -36.55
CA LYS A 349 25.96 8.36 -35.08
C LYS A 349 25.06 7.22 -34.65
N HIS A 350 25.51 6.46 -33.65
CA HIS A 350 24.73 5.37 -33.08
C HIS A 350 23.83 5.91 -31.95
N TYR A 351 22.60 5.40 -31.88
CA TYR A 351 21.65 5.75 -30.83
C TYR A 351 20.75 4.55 -30.48
N ILE A 352 20.15 4.62 -29.30
CA ILE A 352 19.04 3.76 -28.91
C ILE A 352 17.80 4.62 -28.69
N VAL A 353 16.62 4.02 -28.77
CA VAL A 353 15.38 4.65 -28.26
C VAL A 353 15.21 4.16 -26.83
N ILE A 354 14.99 5.09 -25.91
CA ILE A 354 14.83 4.77 -24.49
C ILE A 354 13.52 4.03 -24.27
N GLU A 355 13.61 2.86 -23.67
CA GLU A 355 12.48 1.99 -23.31
C GLU A 355 12.30 1.93 -21.79
N ALA A 356 11.13 1.44 -21.35
CA ALA A 356 10.87 1.25 -19.93
C ALA A 356 11.95 0.34 -19.29
N GLY A 357 12.54 0.79 -18.18
CA GLY A 357 13.65 0.12 -17.51
C GLY A 357 15.03 0.56 -17.97
N ASP A 358 15.16 1.40 -19.01
CA ASP A 358 16.43 2.01 -19.35
C ASP A 358 16.77 3.12 -18.34
N THR A 359 18.00 3.06 -17.85
CA THR A 359 18.59 4.09 -17.00
C THR A 359 19.92 4.52 -17.59
N LEU A 360 20.35 5.75 -17.32
CA LEU A 360 21.67 6.21 -17.75
C LEU A 360 22.78 5.24 -17.33
N TYR A 361 22.63 4.60 -16.17
CA TYR A 361 23.58 3.63 -15.65
C TYR A 361 23.62 2.35 -16.49
N ASN A 362 22.45 1.69 -16.75
CA ASN A 362 22.44 0.47 -17.55
C ASN A 362 22.82 0.70 -19.01
N ILE A 363 22.55 1.89 -19.56
CA ILE A 363 23.02 2.28 -20.88
C ILE A 363 24.54 2.44 -20.86
N ALA A 364 25.09 3.11 -19.86
CA ALA A 364 26.53 3.29 -19.67
C ALA A 364 27.27 1.93 -19.57
N GLU A 365 26.72 1.03 -18.74
CA GLU A 365 27.27 -0.32 -18.55
C GLU A 365 27.26 -1.12 -19.86
N LYS A 366 26.11 -1.18 -20.54
CA LYS A 366 25.93 -1.98 -21.77
C LYS A 366 26.60 -1.37 -23.00
N SER A 367 26.81 -0.06 -23.03
CA SER A 367 27.54 0.65 -24.10
C SER A 367 29.03 0.77 -23.84
N HIS A 368 29.52 0.37 -22.65
CA HIS A 368 30.90 0.56 -22.19
C HIS A 368 31.36 2.02 -22.17
N LEU A 369 30.42 2.95 -21.99
CA LEU A 369 30.68 4.40 -21.90
C LEU A 369 30.48 4.87 -20.45
N SER A 370 31.16 5.95 -20.07
CA SER A 370 30.90 6.56 -18.78
C SER A 370 29.59 7.36 -18.78
N SER A 371 28.86 7.35 -17.67
CA SER A 371 27.64 8.17 -17.51
C SER A 371 27.91 9.65 -17.79
N THR A 372 29.07 10.17 -17.38
CA THR A 372 29.50 11.54 -17.64
C THR A 372 29.64 11.84 -19.15
N LYS A 373 30.16 10.86 -19.94
CA LYS A 373 30.27 11.00 -21.40
C LYS A 373 28.86 11.01 -22.02
N LEU A 374 27.98 10.12 -21.59
CA LEU A 374 26.62 10.03 -22.10
C LEU A 374 25.79 11.28 -21.77
N ILE A 375 25.93 11.86 -20.57
CA ILE A 375 25.29 13.12 -20.16
C ILE A 375 25.70 14.24 -21.12
N LYS A 376 27.03 14.40 -21.38
CA LYS A 376 27.54 15.43 -22.29
C LYS A 376 27.05 15.21 -23.71
N LEU A 377 27.10 13.97 -24.20
CA LEU A 377 26.75 13.61 -25.58
C LEU A 377 25.27 13.89 -25.87
N ASN A 378 24.40 13.68 -24.87
CA ASN A 378 22.96 13.85 -25.01
C ASN A 378 22.44 15.17 -24.40
N HIS A 379 23.34 16.09 -24.02
CA HIS A 379 22.99 17.41 -23.44
C HIS A 379 22.05 17.31 -22.23
N LEU A 380 22.17 16.25 -21.44
CA LEU A 380 21.32 16.07 -20.27
C LEU A 380 21.71 17.06 -19.17
N LYS A 381 20.70 17.65 -18.54
CA LYS A 381 20.86 18.51 -17.34
C LYS A 381 20.87 17.68 -16.06
N THR A 382 20.30 16.48 -16.10
CA THR A 382 20.14 15.53 -14.99
C THR A 382 20.47 14.13 -15.48
N ASP A 383 20.54 13.16 -14.58
CA ASP A 383 20.72 11.72 -14.90
C ASP A 383 19.44 11.07 -15.46
N TYR A 384 18.37 11.85 -15.58
CA TYR A 384 17.10 11.38 -16.12
C TYR A 384 17.14 11.24 -17.63
N VAL A 385 16.75 10.08 -18.13
CA VAL A 385 16.69 9.75 -19.56
C VAL A 385 15.24 9.56 -19.95
N PRO A 386 14.63 10.51 -20.69
CA PRO A 386 13.20 10.46 -21.01
C PRO A 386 12.84 9.27 -21.89
N LEU A 387 11.75 8.57 -21.55
CA LEU A 387 11.22 7.44 -22.31
C LEU A 387 10.90 7.85 -23.74
N GLY A 388 11.19 6.96 -24.71
CA GLY A 388 10.90 7.20 -26.14
C GLY A 388 11.85 8.16 -26.85
N THR A 389 12.80 8.77 -26.14
CA THR A 389 13.77 9.68 -26.77
C THR A 389 14.91 8.93 -27.45
N LYS A 390 15.50 9.53 -28.49
CA LYS A 390 16.74 9.04 -29.09
C LYS A 390 17.91 9.40 -28.18
N PHE A 391 18.67 8.42 -27.78
CA PHE A 391 19.80 8.56 -26.87
C PHE A 391 21.07 8.13 -27.60
N PHE A 392 21.97 9.07 -27.86
CA PHE A 392 23.18 8.86 -28.64
C PHE A 392 24.28 8.18 -27.81
N LEU A 393 25.00 7.30 -28.45
CA LEU A 393 26.09 6.52 -27.85
C LEU A 393 27.48 6.98 -28.34
N ASP A 394 27.54 7.75 -29.44
CA ASP A 394 28.76 8.30 -30.02
C ASP A 394 28.52 9.66 -30.69
#